data_5912e1c28f776f366d16c24fed95dca9
#
_entry.id   5912e1c28f776f366d16c24fed95dca9
#
_cell.length_a   1.000
_cell.length_b   1.000
_cell.length_c   1.000
_cell.angle_alpha   90.00
_cell.angle_beta   90.00
_cell.angle_gamma   90.00
#
_symmetry.space_group_name_H-M   'P 1'
#
loop_
_entity.id
_entity.type
_entity.pdbx_description
1 polymer ?
#
loop_
_entity_poly.entity_id
_entity_poly.type
_entity_poly.pdbx_seq_one_letter_code
_entity_poly.pdbx_strand_id
1 'polypeptide(L)'
;MRPIAILFDIDDTLYDQVVPFGKAVQELFSQLTGVSYETLFKRRAYHSEVSFRMANNNQMTMEEMYRYRVQKTFAEFGLEVSDEDAMAFQEAYEQSQKQLELSSTMEQMLDYCQAHGVTLGIISNGPAEHQMGKARTMKMERWIPEARILISGAVGILKPDVRIFRLAEERMGLDPKTMDIWFVGDSYANDMAGAAGAGWKTIWLNRRGKAVPEGKVAPDVIVGNDEELYQAVKRIVEDHILS
;
A
#
# COMPACT_ATOMS: atom_id res chain seq x y z
N MET A 1 -10.28 -2.09 29.50
CA MET A 1 -9.95 -2.54 28.12
C MET A 1 -9.25 -1.38 27.41
N ARG A 2 -8.05 -1.57 26.86
CA ARG A 2 -7.35 -0.52 26.09
C ARG A 2 -8.07 -0.37 24.74
N PRO A 3 -8.33 0.83 24.20
CA PRO A 3 -8.83 0.96 22.83
C PRO A 3 -7.83 0.40 21.81
N ILE A 4 -8.33 -0.06 20.66
CA ILE A 4 -7.50 -0.56 19.56
C ILE A 4 -7.67 0.31 18.33
N ALA A 5 -6.57 0.58 17.63
CA ALA A 5 -6.56 1.25 16.35
C ALA A 5 -5.80 0.39 15.32
N ILE A 6 -6.32 0.31 14.10
CA ILE A 6 -5.67 -0.37 12.97
C ILE A 6 -5.63 0.60 11.81
N LEU A 7 -4.43 0.94 11.37
CA LEU A 7 -4.20 1.83 10.24
C LEU A 7 -3.62 1.05 9.06
N PHE A 8 -3.96 1.49 7.86
CA PHE A 8 -3.60 0.80 6.61
C PHE A 8 -2.79 1.70 5.69
N ASP A 9 -1.86 1.10 4.95
CA ASP A 9 -1.44 1.64 3.67
C ASP A 9 -2.53 1.43 2.62
N ILE A 10 -2.42 2.07 1.44
CA ILE A 10 -3.36 1.90 0.33
C ILE A 10 -2.84 0.88 -0.69
N ASP A 11 -1.69 1.18 -1.28
CA ASP A 11 -1.17 0.47 -2.45
C ASP A 11 -0.63 -0.93 -2.08
N ASP A 12 -1.10 -1.95 -2.78
CA ASP A 12 -0.79 -3.37 -2.51
C ASP A 12 -1.20 -3.87 -1.10
N THR A 13 -1.97 -3.04 -0.38
CA THR A 13 -2.52 -3.32 0.95
C THR A 13 -4.05 -3.43 0.89
N LEU A 14 -4.77 -2.33 0.68
CA LEU A 14 -6.24 -2.35 0.57
C LEU A 14 -6.72 -2.99 -0.72
N TYR A 15 -5.93 -2.98 -1.77
CA TYR A 15 -6.18 -3.66 -3.03
C TYR A 15 -4.89 -4.24 -3.60
N ASP A 16 -5.00 -5.27 -4.44
CA ASP A 16 -3.86 -5.87 -5.13
C ASP A 16 -3.52 -5.06 -6.38
N GLN A 17 -2.35 -4.43 -6.41
CA GLN A 17 -1.88 -3.62 -7.53
C GLN A 17 -1.68 -4.41 -8.84
N VAL A 18 -1.56 -5.74 -8.76
CA VAL A 18 -1.48 -6.58 -9.97
C VAL A 18 -2.76 -6.50 -10.80
N VAL A 19 -3.91 -6.29 -10.15
CA VAL A 19 -5.20 -6.23 -10.85
C VAL A 19 -5.27 -5.05 -11.84
N PRO A 20 -5.14 -3.78 -11.44
CA PRO A 20 -5.15 -2.66 -12.38
C PRO A 20 -3.94 -2.68 -13.32
N PHE A 21 -2.78 -3.17 -12.88
CA PHE A 21 -1.61 -3.34 -13.73
C PHE A 21 -1.86 -4.35 -14.84
N GLY A 22 -2.43 -5.50 -14.54
CA GLY A 22 -2.77 -6.54 -15.52
C GLY A 22 -3.77 -6.06 -16.57
N LYS A 23 -4.77 -5.23 -16.16
CA LYS A 23 -5.70 -4.60 -17.11
C LYS A 23 -4.96 -3.71 -18.12
N ALA A 24 -4.02 -2.88 -17.68
CA ALA A 24 -3.22 -2.03 -18.57
C ALA A 24 -2.30 -2.85 -19.49
N VAL A 25 -1.70 -3.94 -18.98
CA VAL A 25 -0.89 -4.87 -19.82
C VAL A 25 -1.77 -5.52 -20.87
N GLN A 26 -2.96 -5.98 -20.52
CA GLN A 26 -3.87 -6.61 -21.46
C GLN A 26 -4.34 -5.64 -22.54
N GLU A 27 -4.56 -4.39 -22.20
CA GLU A 27 -5.01 -3.35 -23.13
C GLU A 27 -3.93 -2.99 -24.16
N LEU A 28 -2.70 -2.74 -23.71
CA LEU A 28 -1.65 -2.18 -24.57
C LEU A 28 -0.60 -3.19 -25.04
N PHE A 29 -0.39 -4.26 -24.29
CA PHE A 29 0.69 -5.24 -24.54
C PHE A 29 0.16 -6.68 -24.55
N SER A 30 -1.02 -6.91 -25.12
CA SER A 30 -1.67 -8.23 -25.21
C SER A 30 -0.85 -9.26 -26.01
N GLN A 31 0.09 -8.82 -26.85
CA GLN A 31 1.04 -9.67 -27.56
C GLN A 31 2.06 -10.31 -26.61
N LEU A 32 2.26 -9.79 -25.41
CA LEU A 32 3.17 -10.38 -24.43
C LEU A 32 2.52 -11.59 -23.78
N THR A 33 2.84 -12.77 -24.28
CA THR A 33 2.30 -14.04 -23.80
C THR A 33 3.36 -14.86 -23.05
N GLY A 34 2.93 -15.82 -22.24
CA GLY A 34 3.83 -16.74 -21.55
C GLY A 34 4.47 -16.21 -20.26
N VAL A 35 4.12 -14.98 -19.84
CA VAL A 35 4.54 -14.41 -18.56
C VAL A 35 3.32 -13.95 -17.75
N SER A 36 3.29 -14.24 -16.45
CA SER A 36 2.19 -13.83 -15.59
C SER A 36 2.27 -12.34 -15.25
N TYR A 37 1.11 -11.68 -15.05
CA TYR A 37 1.06 -10.30 -14.58
C TYR A 37 1.77 -10.11 -13.23
N GLU A 38 1.75 -11.12 -12.38
CA GLU A 38 2.47 -11.15 -11.11
C GLU A 38 3.98 -11.03 -11.33
N THR A 39 4.53 -11.78 -12.30
CA THR A 39 5.96 -11.73 -12.63
C THR A 39 6.36 -10.37 -13.20
N LEU A 40 5.56 -9.83 -14.13
CA LEU A 40 5.76 -8.50 -14.69
C LEU A 40 5.71 -7.43 -13.60
N PHE A 41 4.72 -7.51 -12.71
CA PHE A 41 4.53 -6.55 -11.63
C PHE A 41 5.70 -6.56 -10.63
N LYS A 42 6.23 -7.73 -10.27
CA LYS A 42 7.43 -7.83 -9.42
C LYS A 42 8.62 -7.09 -10.03
N ARG A 43 8.84 -7.22 -11.34
CA ARG A 43 9.92 -6.50 -12.03
C ARG A 43 9.64 -5.00 -12.09
N ARG A 44 8.39 -4.62 -12.40
CA ARG A 44 7.99 -3.20 -12.35
C ARG A 44 8.20 -2.59 -10.97
N ALA A 45 7.85 -3.29 -9.89
CA ALA A 45 8.05 -2.81 -8.53
C ALA A 45 9.55 -2.56 -8.24
N TYR A 46 10.43 -3.46 -8.67
CA TYR A 46 11.88 -3.27 -8.59
C TYR A 46 12.34 -2.01 -9.34
N HIS A 47 11.95 -1.84 -10.61
CA HIS A 47 12.32 -0.66 -11.39
C HIS A 47 11.68 0.63 -10.86
N SER A 48 10.50 0.54 -10.27
CA SER A 48 9.85 1.67 -9.59
C SER A 48 10.66 2.13 -8.37
N GLU A 49 11.16 1.21 -7.56
CA GLU A 49 11.98 1.54 -6.40
C GLU A 49 13.31 2.21 -6.81
N VAL A 50 13.95 1.69 -7.86
CA VAL A 50 15.19 2.27 -8.42
C VAL A 50 14.94 3.69 -8.93
N SER A 51 13.93 3.87 -9.80
CA SER A 51 13.64 5.17 -10.40
C SER A 51 13.10 6.19 -9.40
N PHE A 52 12.34 5.76 -8.40
CA PHE A 52 11.86 6.63 -7.33
C PHE A 52 13.01 7.22 -6.49
N ARG A 53 14.04 6.41 -6.20
CA ARG A 53 15.25 6.91 -5.54
C ARG A 53 15.99 7.93 -6.41
N MET A 54 16.07 7.72 -7.72
CA MET A 54 16.68 8.68 -8.66
C MET A 54 15.88 9.99 -8.72
N ALA A 55 14.55 9.91 -8.80
CA ALA A 55 13.68 11.08 -8.81
C ALA A 55 13.78 11.91 -7.51
N ASN A 56 13.80 11.26 -6.35
CA ASN A 56 13.98 11.94 -5.06
C ASN A 56 15.34 12.64 -4.91
N ASN A 57 16.36 12.19 -5.64
CA ASN A 57 17.68 12.80 -5.69
C ASN A 57 17.80 13.85 -6.81
N ASN A 58 16.70 14.28 -7.43
CA ASN A 58 16.65 15.20 -8.57
C ASN A 58 17.49 14.72 -9.80
N GLN A 59 17.68 13.42 -9.95
CA GLN A 59 18.39 12.81 -11.08
C GLN A 59 17.46 12.43 -12.22
N MET A 60 16.15 12.56 -12.03
CA MET A 60 15.12 12.13 -12.95
C MET A 60 13.82 12.90 -12.67
N THR A 61 13.13 13.32 -13.71
CA THR A 61 11.78 13.86 -13.60
C THR A 61 10.74 12.75 -13.33
N MET A 62 9.53 13.11 -12.91
CA MET A 62 8.44 12.15 -12.75
C MET A 62 8.08 11.45 -14.06
N GLU A 63 8.08 12.18 -15.18
CA GLU A 63 7.80 11.62 -16.51
C GLU A 63 8.87 10.62 -16.94
N GLU A 64 10.15 10.96 -16.76
CA GLU A 64 11.27 10.04 -17.01
C GLU A 64 11.20 8.79 -16.13
N MET A 65 10.77 8.94 -14.87
CA MET A 65 10.54 7.81 -13.96
C MET A 65 9.43 6.90 -14.49
N TYR A 66 8.34 7.46 -15.00
CA TYR A 66 7.23 6.68 -15.56
C TYR A 66 7.68 5.89 -16.80
N ARG A 67 8.38 6.52 -17.73
CA ARG A 67 8.95 5.85 -18.92
C ARG A 67 9.95 4.78 -18.52
N TYR A 68 10.91 5.12 -17.70
CA TYR A 68 11.98 4.21 -17.26
C TYR A 68 11.41 2.90 -16.69
N ARG A 69 10.51 2.96 -15.73
CA ARG A 69 10.00 1.75 -15.08
C ARG A 69 9.20 0.85 -16.01
N VAL A 70 8.46 1.43 -16.97
CA VAL A 70 7.72 0.67 -17.97
C VAL A 70 8.70 0.01 -18.96
N GLN A 71 9.55 0.81 -19.59
CA GLN A 71 10.52 0.33 -20.58
C GLN A 71 11.44 -0.74 -20.00
N LYS A 72 12.02 -0.52 -18.83
CA LYS A 72 12.91 -1.51 -18.19
C LYS A 72 12.19 -2.78 -17.81
N THR A 73 10.94 -2.69 -17.34
CA THR A 73 10.17 -3.88 -17.03
C THR A 73 9.95 -4.74 -18.25
N PHE A 74 9.43 -4.18 -19.32
CA PHE A 74 9.05 -4.97 -20.50
C PHE A 74 10.24 -5.41 -21.35
N ALA A 75 11.34 -4.66 -21.35
CA ALA A 75 12.58 -5.06 -22.01
C ALA A 75 13.18 -6.38 -21.45
N GLU A 76 13.01 -6.65 -20.15
CA GLU A 76 13.42 -7.92 -19.54
C GLU A 76 12.69 -9.14 -20.13
N PHE A 77 11.53 -8.91 -20.75
CA PHE A 77 10.68 -9.94 -21.36
C PHE A 77 10.68 -9.85 -22.90
N GLY A 78 11.66 -9.14 -23.47
CA GLY A 78 11.86 -9.05 -24.91
C GLY A 78 10.90 -8.10 -25.63
N LEU A 79 10.19 -7.24 -24.92
CA LEU A 79 9.32 -6.21 -25.50
C LEU A 79 9.98 -4.84 -25.35
N GLU A 80 10.40 -4.25 -26.46
CA GLU A 80 10.85 -2.87 -26.50
C GLU A 80 9.63 -1.93 -26.56
N VAL A 81 9.59 -0.97 -25.66
CA VAL A 81 8.46 -0.02 -25.49
C VAL A 81 8.95 1.39 -25.80
N SER A 82 8.27 2.07 -26.73
CA SER A 82 8.56 3.47 -27.06
C SER A 82 8.25 4.40 -25.88
N ASP A 83 8.72 5.64 -25.94
CA ASP A 83 8.38 6.66 -24.95
C ASP A 83 6.87 6.93 -24.93
N GLU A 84 6.24 6.97 -26.10
CA GLU A 84 4.81 7.17 -26.27
C GLU A 84 3.99 6.02 -25.65
N ASP A 85 4.34 4.77 -25.98
CA ASP A 85 3.66 3.59 -25.43
C ASP A 85 3.87 3.46 -23.92
N ALA A 86 5.04 3.86 -23.41
CA ALA A 86 5.30 3.86 -21.98
C ALA A 86 4.41 4.85 -21.22
N MET A 87 4.17 6.03 -21.80
CA MET A 87 3.26 7.02 -21.22
C MET A 87 1.80 6.60 -21.38
N ALA A 88 1.42 6.03 -22.53
CA ALA A 88 0.09 5.45 -22.73
C ALA A 88 -0.20 4.32 -21.70
N PHE A 89 0.79 3.48 -21.42
CA PHE A 89 0.67 2.45 -20.40
C PHE A 89 0.47 3.06 -19.00
N GLN A 90 1.22 4.12 -18.67
CA GLN A 90 1.03 4.80 -17.38
C GLN A 90 -0.38 5.37 -17.25
N GLU A 91 -0.88 5.98 -18.31
CA GLU A 91 -2.26 6.53 -18.35
C GLU A 91 -3.31 5.41 -18.20
N ALA A 92 -3.20 4.32 -18.96
CA ALA A 92 -4.10 3.17 -18.86
C ALA A 92 -4.09 2.56 -17.45
N TYR A 93 -2.91 2.47 -16.83
CA TYR A 93 -2.78 2.01 -15.47
C TYR A 93 -3.49 2.94 -14.47
N GLU A 94 -3.33 4.27 -14.62
CA GLU A 94 -4.01 5.26 -13.78
C GLU A 94 -5.53 5.25 -14.01
N GLN A 95 -6.00 5.06 -15.23
CA GLN A 95 -7.43 4.90 -15.52
C GLN A 95 -8.00 3.63 -14.86
N SER A 96 -7.25 2.53 -14.90
CA SER A 96 -7.64 1.30 -14.21
C SER A 96 -7.73 1.49 -12.68
N GLN A 97 -6.92 2.37 -12.12
CA GLN A 97 -6.99 2.72 -10.71
C GLN A 97 -8.21 3.58 -10.34
N LYS A 98 -8.89 4.18 -11.30
CA LYS A 98 -10.19 4.86 -11.07
C LYS A 98 -11.37 3.88 -10.95
N GLN A 99 -11.12 2.59 -11.06
CA GLN A 99 -12.11 1.51 -10.96
C GLN A 99 -11.69 0.47 -9.91
N LEU A 100 -10.99 0.94 -8.86
CA LEU A 100 -10.58 0.06 -7.77
C LEU A 100 -11.77 -0.35 -6.92
N GLU A 101 -11.77 -1.62 -6.55
CA GLU A 101 -12.73 -2.19 -5.62
C GLU A 101 -11.95 -2.95 -4.53
N LEU A 102 -12.48 -2.93 -3.32
CA LEU A 102 -12.01 -3.82 -2.26
C LEU A 102 -12.43 -5.26 -2.58
N SER A 103 -11.62 -6.23 -2.14
CA SER A 103 -12.10 -7.61 -2.13
C SER A 103 -13.22 -7.78 -1.10
N SER A 104 -14.12 -8.75 -1.33
CA SER A 104 -15.18 -9.05 -0.36
C SER A 104 -14.63 -9.39 1.04
N THR A 105 -13.48 -10.03 1.11
CA THR A 105 -12.79 -10.33 2.37
C THR A 105 -12.30 -9.06 3.07
N MET A 106 -11.76 -8.12 2.31
CA MET A 106 -11.33 -6.82 2.86
C MET A 106 -12.52 -6.01 3.39
N GLU A 107 -13.64 -5.97 2.65
CA GLU A 107 -14.86 -5.33 3.13
C GLU A 107 -15.37 -5.97 4.42
N GLN A 108 -15.44 -7.31 4.47
CA GLN A 108 -15.86 -8.04 5.67
C GLN A 108 -14.95 -7.75 6.87
N MET A 109 -13.63 -7.66 6.67
CA MET A 109 -12.67 -7.30 7.71
C MET A 109 -12.92 -5.88 8.25
N LEU A 110 -13.14 -4.91 7.37
CA LEU A 110 -13.41 -3.52 7.74
C LEU A 110 -14.75 -3.40 8.48
N ASP A 111 -15.81 -4.09 7.99
CA ASP A 111 -17.11 -4.18 8.66
C ASP A 111 -16.97 -4.80 10.07
N TYR A 112 -16.18 -5.87 10.19
CA TYR A 112 -15.88 -6.51 11.46
C TYR A 112 -15.20 -5.56 12.44
N CYS A 113 -14.16 -4.84 11.98
CA CYS A 113 -13.44 -3.85 12.80
C CYS A 113 -14.38 -2.75 13.29
N GLN A 114 -15.22 -2.22 12.40
CA GLN A 114 -16.19 -1.17 12.73
C GLN A 114 -17.22 -1.66 13.76
N ALA A 115 -17.76 -2.87 13.60
CA ALA A 115 -18.72 -3.47 14.50
C ALA A 115 -18.15 -3.70 15.92
N HIS A 116 -16.83 -3.84 16.05
CA HIS A 116 -16.14 -4.05 17.33
C HIS A 116 -15.47 -2.77 17.88
N GLY A 117 -15.79 -1.60 17.32
CA GLY A 117 -15.31 -0.31 17.83
C GLY A 117 -13.83 -0.04 17.60
N VAL A 118 -13.19 -0.75 16.65
CA VAL A 118 -11.79 -0.50 16.25
C VAL A 118 -11.69 0.85 15.57
N THR A 119 -10.75 1.69 15.98
CA THR A 119 -10.44 2.92 15.27
C THR A 119 -9.68 2.61 14.00
N LEU A 120 -10.23 3.00 12.84
CA LEU A 120 -9.60 2.77 11.54
C LEU A 120 -9.01 4.08 10.98
N GLY A 121 -7.89 3.96 10.24
CA GLY A 121 -7.24 5.08 9.57
C GLY A 121 -6.36 4.63 8.40
N ILE A 122 -5.86 5.59 7.64
CA ILE A 122 -4.95 5.37 6.51
C ILE A 122 -3.73 6.27 6.62
N ILE A 123 -2.53 5.72 6.35
CA ILE A 123 -1.31 6.50 6.08
C ILE A 123 -0.70 5.99 4.79
N SER A 124 -0.70 6.81 3.73
CA SER A 124 -0.19 6.40 2.42
C SER A 124 0.84 7.38 1.85
N ASN A 125 1.87 6.83 1.19
CA ASN A 125 2.83 7.61 0.43
C ASN A 125 2.33 7.87 -0.99
N GLY A 126 2.43 9.12 -1.46
CA GLY A 126 2.11 9.50 -2.83
C GLY A 126 1.53 10.90 -2.96
N PRO A 127 1.23 11.34 -4.20
CA PRO A 127 0.56 12.62 -4.44
C PRO A 127 -0.83 12.66 -3.78
N ALA A 128 -1.17 13.79 -3.14
CA ALA A 128 -2.36 13.93 -2.30
C ALA A 128 -3.65 13.53 -3.04
N GLU A 129 -3.91 14.16 -4.19
CA GLU A 129 -5.14 13.94 -4.97
C GLU A 129 -5.21 12.51 -5.53
N HIS A 130 -4.07 11.93 -5.93
CA HIS A 130 -4.04 10.58 -6.49
C HIS A 130 -4.41 9.52 -5.43
N GLN A 131 -3.81 9.60 -4.23
CA GLN A 131 -4.10 8.65 -3.15
C GLN A 131 -5.50 8.86 -2.57
N MET A 132 -5.94 10.12 -2.42
CA MET A 132 -7.31 10.41 -2.00
C MET A 132 -8.34 9.93 -3.03
N GLY A 133 -8.04 10.06 -4.33
CA GLY A 133 -8.87 9.52 -5.40
C GLY A 133 -9.07 8.01 -5.29
N LYS A 134 -8.01 7.25 -4.99
CA LYS A 134 -8.11 5.79 -4.75
C LYS A 134 -9.00 5.48 -3.54
N ALA A 135 -8.80 6.19 -2.42
CA ALA A 135 -9.62 6.00 -1.22
C ALA A 135 -11.11 6.25 -1.51
N ARG A 136 -11.43 7.32 -2.25
CA ARG A 136 -12.81 7.63 -2.68
C ARG A 136 -13.37 6.58 -3.65
N THR A 137 -12.57 6.10 -4.59
CA THR A 137 -12.97 5.05 -5.55
C THR A 137 -13.35 3.76 -4.81
N MET A 138 -12.58 3.37 -3.81
CA MET A 138 -12.85 2.21 -2.95
C MET A 138 -13.92 2.49 -1.87
N LYS A 139 -14.52 3.69 -1.86
CA LYS A 139 -15.56 4.11 -0.90
C LYS A 139 -15.14 3.96 0.56
N MET A 140 -13.87 4.31 0.84
CA MET A 140 -13.30 4.13 2.18
C MET A 140 -14.01 4.98 3.25
N GLU A 141 -14.73 6.03 2.85
CA GLU A 141 -15.54 6.86 3.75
C GLU A 141 -16.62 6.07 4.52
N ARG A 142 -16.97 4.88 4.05
CA ARG A 142 -17.89 3.96 4.74
C ARG A 142 -17.34 3.54 6.12
N TRP A 143 -16.02 3.40 6.23
CA TRP A 143 -15.34 2.93 7.45
C TRP A 143 -14.38 3.96 8.06
N ILE A 144 -13.75 4.78 7.20
CA ILE A 144 -12.66 5.69 7.56
C ILE A 144 -13.02 7.10 7.11
N PRO A 145 -13.38 8.00 8.03
CA PRO A 145 -13.65 9.39 7.67
C PRO A 145 -12.40 10.06 7.10
N GLU A 146 -12.56 11.00 6.16
CA GLU A 146 -11.45 11.67 5.46
C GLU A 146 -10.43 12.29 6.43
N ALA A 147 -10.88 12.77 7.59
CA ALA A 147 -10.01 13.30 8.65
C ALA A 147 -9.01 12.26 9.21
N ARG A 148 -9.25 10.96 9.00
CA ARG A 148 -8.37 9.85 9.38
C ARG A 148 -7.59 9.27 8.20
N ILE A 149 -7.49 10.01 7.10
CA ILE A 149 -6.66 9.66 5.94
C ILE A 149 -5.49 10.64 5.87
N LEU A 150 -4.28 10.15 6.07
CA LEU A 150 -3.05 10.93 6.03
C LEU A 150 -2.22 10.53 4.80
N ILE A 151 -2.00 11.49 3.91
CA ILE A 151 -1.25 11.26 2.68
C ILE A 151 0.02 12.10 2.69
N SER A 152 1.15 11.48 2.41
CA SER A 152 2.47 12.12 2.47
C SER A 152 2.58 13.37 1.61
N GLY A 153 1.99 13.37 0.42
CA GLY A 153 1.99 14.52 -0.49
C GLY A 153 1.23 15.74 0.03
N ALA A 154 0.30 15.55 0.99
CA ALA A 154 -0.40 16.65 1.63
C ALA A 154 0.36 17.26 2.81
N VAL A 155 1.30 16.51 3.40
CA VAL A 155 2.00 16.92 4.64
C VAL A 155 3.50 17.06 4.46
N GLY A 156 4.07 16.68 3.32
CA GLY A 156 5.50 16.76 3.03
C GLY A 156 6.38 15.79 3.83
N ILE A 157 5.80 14.75 4.43
CA ILE A 157 6.51 13.74 5.22
C ILE A 157 6.12 12.36 4.68
N LEU A 158 7.12 11.56 4.31
CA LEU A 158 6.92 10.22 3.75
C LEU A 158 7.23 9.14 4.80
N LYS A 159 6.49 8.01 4.76
CA LYS A 159 6.96 6.77 5.40
C LYS A 159 8.31 6.37 4.77
N PRO A 160 9.28 5.89 5.51
CA PRO A 160 9.24 5.41 6.91
C PRO A 160 9.54 6.47 7.98
N ASP A 161 9.56 7.76 7.64
CA ASP A 161 9.84 8.79 8.65
C ASP A 161 8.81 8.70 9.80
N VAL A 162 9.31 8.49 11.01
CA VAL A 162 8.49 8.35 12.22
C VAL A 162 7.56 9.55 12.45
N ARG A 163 7.94 10.73 11.94
CA ARG A 163 7.12 11.95 12.07
C ARG A 163 5.74 11.83 11.44
N ILE A 164 5.57 11.04 10.36
CA ILE A 164 4.23 10.87 9.76
C ILE A 164 3.32 10.04 10.67
N PHE A 165 3.86 9.04 11.39
CA PHE A 165 3.12 8.24 12.36
C PHE A 165 2.75 9.07 13.59
N ARG A 166 3.66 9.93 14.08
CA ARG A 166 3.37 10.88 15.17
C ARG A 166 2.30 11.91 14.77
N LEU A 167 2.33 12.39 13.54
CA LEU A 167 1.29 13.26 13.01
C LEU A 167 -0.07 12.54 12.92
N ALA A 168 -0.08 11.25 12.59
CA ALA A 168 -1.31 10.45 12.64
C ALA A 168 -1.84 10.31 14.07
N GLU A 169 -0.97 10.08 15.06
CA GLU A 169 -1.36 10.07 16.48
C GLU A 169 -2.08 11.39 16.87
N GLU A 170 -1.47 12.50 16.53
CA GLU A 170 -2.03 13.83 16.84
C GLU A 170 -3.39 14.05 16.14
N ARG A 171 -3.45 13.84 14.81
CA ARG A 171 -4.64 14.15 14.01
C ARG A 171 -5.83 13.22 14.26
N MET A 172 -5.53 11.96 14.56
CA MET A 172 -6.55 10.92 14.75
C MET A 172 -6.88 10.65 16.22
N GLY A 173 -6.21 11.35 17.14
CA GLY A 173 -6.40 11.18 18.59
C GLY A 173 -5.93 9.82 19.10
N LEU A 174 -4.82 9.29 18.57
CA LEU A 174 -4.25 8.02 18.96
C LEU A 174 -3.17 8.24 20.02
N ASP A 175 -3.25 7.53 21.14
CA ASP A 175 -2.24 7.59 22.19
C ASP A 175 -1.62 6.19 22.42
N PRO A 176 -0.35 5.96 21.99
CA PRO A 176 0.30 4.66 22.16
C PRO A 176 0.45 4.21 23.62
N LYS A 177 0.31 5.12 24.59
CA LYS A 177 0.36 4.79 26.02
C LYS A 177 -0.93 4.14 26.51
N THR A 178 -2.06 4.48 25.88
CA THR A 178 -3.40 4.06 26.29
C THR A 178 -4.13 3.20 25.26
N MET A 179 -3.62 3.13 24.02
CA MET A 179 -4.18 2.37 22.90
C MET A 179 -3.18 1.33 22.38
N ASP A 180 -3.70 0.22 21.86
CA ASP A 180 -2.93 -0.69 21.02
C ASP A 180 -3.08 -0.28 19.56
N ILE A 181 -1.98 0.16 18.95
CA ILE A 181 -1.98 0.68 17.58
C ILE A 181 -1.25 -0.29 16.67
N TRP A 182 -1.94 -0.68 15.58
CA TRP A 182 -1.43 -1.57 14.56
C TRP A 182 -1.32 -0.87 13.21
N PHE A 183 -0.29 -1.19 12.45
CA PHE A 183 -0.15 -0.75 11.08
C PHE A 183 -0.10 -1.94 10.14
N VAL A 184 -0.96 -1.93 9.12
CA VAL A 184 -1.03 -2.93 8.05
C VAL A 184 -0.45 -2.33 6.78
N GLY A 185 0.54 -2.97 6.18
CA GLY A 185 1.15 -2.51 4.93
C GLY A 185 1.90 -3.61 4.20
N ASP A 186 2.27 -3.36 2.92
CA ASP A 186 2.99 -4.30 2.07
C ASP A 186 4.51 -4.06 2.03
N SER A 187 4.95 -2.87 2.40
CA SER A 187 6.34 -2.46 2.30
C SER A 187 7.07 -2.62 3.63
N TYR A 188 7.98 -3.58 3.71
CA TYR A 188 8.82 -3.69 4.91
C TYR A 188 9.55 -2.38 5.22
N ALA A 189 10.16 -1.77 4.21
CA ALA A 189 11.01 -0.59 4.39
C ALA A 189 10.23 0.66 4.79
N ASN A 190 9.02 0.85 4.25
CA ASN A 190 8.23 2.06 4.51
C ASN A 190 7.25 1.85 5.67
N ASP A 191 6.56 0.71 5.68
CA ASP A 191 5.45 0.49 6.60
C ASP A 191 5.92 -0.15 7.90
N MET A 192 6.54 -1.32 7.80
CA MET A 192 6.94 -2.07 9.00
C MET A 192 8.03 -1.34 9.77
N ALA A 193 9.09 -0.88 9.09
CA ALA A 193 10.18 -0.16 9.76
C ALA A 193 9.72 1.18 10.33
N GLY A 194 8.85 1.91 9.61
CA GLY A 194 8.31 3.19 10.06
C GLY A 194 7.40 3.05 11.28
N ALA A 195 6.41 2.14 11.21
CA ALA A 195 5.47 1.90 12.29
C ALA A 195 6.16 1.35 13.55
N ALA A 196 7.05 0.38 13.40
CA ALA A 196 7.85 -0.14 14.51
C ALA A 196 8.73 0.95 15.14
N GLY A 197 9.32 1.84 14.33
CA GLY A 197 10.05 3.02 14.80
C GLY A 197 9.20 4.01 15.61
N ALA A 198 7.89 4.04 15.35
CA ALA A 198 6.91 4.79 16.14
C ALA A 198 6.42 4.02 17.39
N GLY A 199 6.86 2.77 17.60
CA GLY A 199 6.42 1.93 18.69
C GLY A 199 5.04 1.28 18.47
N TRP A 200 4.57 1.24 17.21
CA TRP A 200 3.34 0.57 16.84
C TRP A 200 3.60 -0.90 16.52
N LYS A 201 2.59 -1.73 16.67
CA LYS A 201 2.60 -3.11 16.23
C LYS A 201 2.37 -3.18 14.71
N THR A 202 2.85 -4.24 14.07
CA THR A 202 2.94 -4.32 12.61
C THR A 202 2.33 -5.62 12.07
N ILE A 203 1.54 -5.49 10.99
CA ILE A 203 1.07 -6.61 10.19
C ILE A 203 1.60 -6.42 8.77
N TRP A 204 2.52 -7.28 8.35
CA TRP A 204 3.06 -7.25 7.00
C TRP A 204 2.20 -8.10 6.06
N LEU A 205 1.45 -7.44 5.17
CA LEU A 205 0.72 -8.11 4.10
C LEU A 205 1.69 -8.41 2.94
N ASN A 206 2.38 -9.51 3.06
CA ASN A 206 3.46 -9.92 2.17
C ASN A 206 2.95 -10.77 1.00
N ARG A 207 2.07 -10.21 0.16
CA ARG A 207 1.48 -10.88 -1.01
C ARG A 207 2.53 -11.47 -1.96
N ARG A 208 3.73 -10.89 -1.98
CA ARG A 208 4.78 -11.22 -2.96
C ARG A 208 5.84 -12.18 -2.41
N GLY A 209 5.69 -12.65 -1.17
CA GLY A 209 6.62 -13.60 -0.54
C GLY A 209 8.04 -13.08 -0.38
N LYS A 210 8.19 -11.77 -0.11
CA LYS A 210 9.51 -11.14 0.12
C LYS A 210 10.11 -11.66 1.44
N ALA A 211 11.43 -11.87 1.48
CA ALA A 211 12.11 -12.19 2.73
C ALA A 211 12.19 -10.96 3.64
N VAL A 212 12.17 -11.18 4.96
CA VAL A 212 12.54 -10.13 5.91
C VAL A 212 14.00 -9.74 5.65
N PRO A 213 14.33 -8.44 5.48
CA PRO A 213 15.69 -8.03 5.21
C PRO A 213 16.65 -8.46 6.32
N GLU A 214 17.85 -8.89 5.93
CA GLU A 214 18.87 -9.39 6.86
C GLU A 214 19.21 -8.36 7.95
N GLY A 215 19.32 -8.82 9.19
CA GLY A 215 19.64 -7.98 10.36
C GLY A 215 18.50 -7.06 10.81
N LYS A 216 17.29 -7.23 10.28
CA LYS A 216 16.11 -6.46 10.66
C LYS A 216 15.17 -7.28 11.55
N VAL A 217 14.40 -6.56 12.38
CA VAL A 217 13.40 -7.18 13.27
C VAL A 217 12.21 -7.65 12.42
N ALA A 218 11.73 -8.87 12.68
CA ALA A 218 10.54 -9.36 12.01
C ALA A 218 9.30 -8.52 12.41
N PRO A 219 8.34 -8.32 11.49
CA PRO A 219 7.02 -7.79 11.86
C PRO A 219 6.33 -8.68 12.90
N ASP A 220 5.43 -8.10 13.70
CA ASP A 220 4.70 -8.86 14.72
C ASP A 220 3.83 -9.97 14.09
N VAL A 221 3.25 -9.68 12.92
CA VAL A 221 2.45 -10.63 12.13
C VAL A 221 2.85 -10.53 10.66
N ILE A 222 2.96 -11.66 9.98
CA ILE A 222 3.18 -11.75 8.53
C ILE A 222 2.06 -12.59 7.93
N VAL A 223 1.39 -12.07 6.91
CA VAL A 223 0.29 -12.72 6.18
C VAL A 223 0.48 -12.57 4.68
N GLY A 224 -0.01 -13.53 3.89
CA GLY A 224 0.23 -13.58 2.44
C GLY A 224 -0.95 -13.11 1.57
N ASN A 225 -2.15 -12.96 2.14
CA ASN A 225 -3.36 -12.63 1.39
C ASN A 225 -4.44 -12.02 2.30
N ASP A 226 -5.55 -11.58 1.70
CA ASP A 226 -6.66 -10.92 2.41
C ASP A 226 -7.32 -11.81 3.45
N GLU A 227 -7.47 -13.11 3.17
CA GLU A 227 -8.08 -14.05 4.10
C GLU A 227 -7.22 -14.23 5.35
N GLU A 228 -5.92 -14.44 5.18
CA GLU A 228 -4.98 -14.52 6.30
C GLU A 228 -4.93 -13.20 7.10
N LEU A 229 -5.01 -12.06 6.40
CA LEU A 229 -5.08 -10.75 7.04
C LEU A 229 -6.35 -10.64 7.90
N TYR A 230 -7.50 -11.00 7.35
CA TYR A 230 -8.76 -10.95 8.09
C TYR A 230 -8.71 -11.84 9.33
N GLN A 231 -8.21 -13.06 9.21
CA GLN A 231 -8.09 -13.99 10.36
C GLN A 231 -7.09 -13.46 11.41
N ALA A 232 -6.01 -12.80 11.01
CA ALA A 232 -5.08 -12.17 11.93
C ALA A 232 -5.71 -10.99 12.67
N VAL A 233 -6.37 -10.08 11.95
CA VAL A 233 -7.09 -8.93 12.53
C VAL A 233 -8.18 -9.40 13.49
N LYS A 234 -8.95 -10.41 13.09
CA LYS A 234 -10.01 -10.98 13.94
C LYS A 234 -9.46 -11.48 15.26
N ARG A 235 -8.39 -12.28 15.23
CA ARG A 235 -7.72 -12.77 16.45
C ARG A 235 -7.22 -11.61 17.33
N ILE A 236 -6.58 -10.60 16.73
CA ILE A 236 -6.08 -9.44 17.47
C ILE A 236 -7.22 -8.72 18.19
N VAL A 237 -8.36 -8.54 17.54
CA VAL A 237 -9.54 -7.87 18.12
C VAL A 237 -10.18 -8.75 19.21
N GLU A 238 -10.32 -10.06 18.98
CA GLU A 238 -10.89 -11.01 19.95
C GLU A 238 -10.02 -11.11 21.21
N ASP A 239 -8.71 -11.27 21.07
CA ASP A 239 -7.76 -11.31 22.19
C ASP A 239 -7.80 -10.03 23.02
N HIS A 240 -8.02 -8.90 22.34
CA HIS A 240 -8.17 -7.61 22.97
C HIS A 240 -9.46 -7.48 23.77
N ILE A 241 -10.57 -8.06 23.32
CA ILE A 241 -11.86 -8.03 24.01
C ILE A 241 -11.85 -8.95 25.25
N LEU A 242 -11.06 -10.02 25.22
CA LEU A 242 -10.96 -11.02 26.28
C LEU A 242 -9.95 -10.65 27.38
N SER A 243 -9.09 -9.66 27.17
CA SER A 243 -8.07 -9.17 28.11
C SER A 243 -8.56 -7.97 28.93
#